data_c24a7ef474bb45a3f412f13ac7d6216e
#
_entry.id   c24a7ef474bb45a3f412f13ac7d6216e
#
_cell.length_a   1.000
_cell.length_b   1.000
_cell.length_c   1.000
_cell.angle_alpha   90.00
_cell.angle_beta   90.00
_cell.angle_gamma   90.00
#
_symmetry.space_group_name_H-M   'P 1'
#
loop_
_entity.id
_entity.type
_entity.pdbx_description
1 polymer ?
#
loop_
_entity_poly.entity_id
_entity_poly.type
_entity_poly.pdbx_seq_one_letter_code
_entity_poly.pdbx_strand_id
1 'polypeptide(L)'
;MNPFNELKDSKTLLVDDDEFIRDSLKIAFTTKDCPIRVAETAEEGLQAIEEEQFDIIISDFKLPGMNGLDFLKLATVTQPQAVNILITAYRDEYCFSEAIRIGVTEFIEKPFSVKALVALLALSLKRQTKQRAIAAKTRI
;
A
#
# COMPACT_ATOMS: atom_id res chain seq x y z
N MET A 1 3.29 21.83 1.89
CA MET A 1 2.23 20.98 2.48
C MET A 1 2.85 19.66 2.95
N ASN A 2 2.54 19.25 4.18
CA ASN A 2 3.10 18.00 4.73
C ASN A 2 2.29 16.80 4.23
N PRO A 3 2.91 15.86 3.49
CA PRO A 3 2.18 14.70 2.96
C PRO A 3 1.53 13.82 4.03
N PHE A 4 2.02 13.82 5.27
CA PHE A 4 1.37 13.09 6.36
C PHE A 4 -0.04 13.58 6.65
N ASN A 5 -0.36 14.83 6.33
CA ASN A 5 -1.71 15.36 6.55
C ASN A 5 -2.76 14.60 5.71
N GLU A 6 -2.37 14.11 4.55
CA GLU A 6 -3.26 13.30 3.69
C GLU A 6 -3.52 11.91 4.27
N LEU A 7 -2.63 11.43 5.15
CA LEU A 7 -2.67 10.08 5.68
C LEU A 7 -3.34 9.97 7.05
N LYS A 8 -3.66 11.10 7.69
CA LYS A 8 -4.23 11.10 9.05
C LYS A 8 -5.60 10.44 9.13
N ASP A 9 -6.40 10.60 8.09
CA ASP A 9 -7.76 10.04 8.03
C ASP A 9 -7.81 8.74 7.22
N SER A 10 -6.65 8.20 6.87
CA SER A 10 -6.54 6.98 6.06
C SER A 10 -5.87 5.87 6.85
N LYS A 11 -6.38 4.64 6.68
CA LYS A 11 -5.78 3.47 7.31
C LYS A 11 -4.82 2.80 6.34
N THR A 12 -3.60 2.56 6.79
CA THR A 12 -2.54 1.96 5.99
C THR A 12 -2.15 0.60 6.56
N LEU A 13 -2.05 -0.39 5.68
CA LEU A 13 -1.48 -1.70 5.99
C LEU A 13 -0.14 -1.84 5.28
N LEU A 14 0.89 -2.24 6.02
CA LEU A 14 2.21 -2.53 5.48
C LEU A 14 2.54 -4.00 5.72
N VAL A 15 2.84 -4.73 4.66
CA VAL A 15 3.29 -6.12 4.73
C VAL A 15 4.73 -6.19 4.22
N ASP A 16 5.67 -6.43 5.12
CA ASP A 16 7.10 -6.52 4.80
C ASP A 16 7.79 -7.35 5.87
N ASP A 17 8.61 -8.33 5.47
CA ASP A 17 9.32 -9.18 6.42
C ASP A 17 10.57 -8.52 7.01
N ASP A 18 10.96 -7.35 6.51
CA ASP A 18 12.08 -6.57 7.02
C ASP A 18 11.66 -5.79 8.25
N GLU A 19 12.18 -6.19 9.41
CA GLU A 19 11.88 -5.55 10.69
C GLU A 19 12.24 -4.07 10.69
N PHE A 20 13.37 -3.70 10.08
CA PHE A 20 13.80 -2.30 10.01
C PHE A 20 12.78 -1.44 9.28
N ILE A 21 12.25 -1.93 8.17
CA ILE A 21 11.23 -1.21 7.39
C ILE A 21 9.95 -1.08 8.21
N ARG A 22 9.47 -2.18 8.80
CA ARG A 22 8.26 -2.14 9.63
C ARG A 22 8.39 -1.16 10.78
N ASP A 23 9.49 -1.20 11.51
CA ASP A 23 9.72 -0.33 12.67
C ASP A 23 9.85 1.13 12.26
N SER A 24 10.60 1.40 11.20
CA SER A 24 10.80 2.78 10.70
C SER A 24 9.49 3.43 10.29
N LEU A 25 8.66 2.71 9.55
CA LEU A 25 7.37 3.25 9.09
C LEU A 25 6.38 3.36 10.24
N LYS A 26 6.37 2.41 11.16
CA LYS A 26 5.49 2.46 12.32
C LYS A 26 5.80 3.68 13.19
N ILE A 27 7.08 3.95 13.45
CA ILE A 27 7.52 5.12 14.21
C ILE A 27 7.12 6.41 13.49
N ALA A 28 7.40 6.51 12.20
CA ALA A 28 7.10 7.71 11.42
C ALA A 28 5.60 8.01 11.39
N PHE A 29 4.77 7.00 11.13
CA PHE A 29 3.31 7.18 11.08
C PHE A 29 2.74 7.49 12.45
N THR A 30 3.16 6.77 13.47
CA THR A 30 2.67 6.99 14.85
C THR A 30 3.02 8.38 15.35
N THR A 31 4.25 8.85 15.06
CA THR A 31 4.71 10.19 15.46
C THR A 31 3.85 11.29 14.83
N LYS A 32 3.29 11.05 13.65
CA LYS A 32 2.45 12.01 12.93
C LYS A 32 0.95 11.73 13.07
N ASP A 33 0.57 10.88 14.01
CA ASP A 33 -0.82 10.50 14.27
C ASP A 33 -1.52 9.90 13.04
N CYS A 34 -0.77 9.14 12.23
CA CYS A 34 -1.30 8.45 11.07
C CYS A 34 -1.51 6.97 11.41
N PRO A 35 -2.72 6.42 11.22
CA PRO A 35 -2.98 5.01 11.52
C PRO A 35 -2.16 4.09 10.61
N ILE A 36 -1.53 3.10 11.20
CA ILE A 36 -0.80 2.07 10.46
C ILE A 36 -0.91 0.73 11.19
N ARG A 37 -1.09 -0.33 10.40
CA ARG A 37 -0.97 -1.70 10.88
C ARG A 37 0.14 -2.36 10.07
N VAL A 38 1.01 -3.12 10.73
CA VAL A 38 2.12 -3.81 10.07
C VAL A 38 1.94 -5.31 10.20
N ALA A 39 2.39 -6.03 9.17
CA ALA A 39 2.38 -7.48 9.13
C ALA A 39 3.72 -7.96 8.57
N GLU A 40 4.17 -9.12 9.04
CA GLU A 40 5.45 -9.69 8.64
C GLU A 40 5.30 -10.63 7.44
N THR A 41 4.14 -11.25 7.29
CA THR A 41 3.86 -12.23 6.24
C THR A 41 2.60 -11.87 5.48
N ALA A 42 2.45 -12.44 4.27
CA ALA A 42 1.22 -12.27 3.49
C ALA A 42 0.02 -12.85 4.23
N GLU A 43 0.20 -13.96 4.95
CA GLU A 43 -0.88 -14.59 5.73
C GLU A 43 -1.40 -13.67 6.83
N GLU A 44 -0.48 -12.99 7.53
CA GLU A 44 -0.87 -11.97 8.51
C GLU A 44 -1.57 -10.79 7.84
N GLY A 45 -1.11 -10.41 6.64
CA GLY A 45 -1.76 -9.37 5.84
C GLY A 45 -3.18 -9.74 5.45
N LEU A 46 -3.39 -10.99 5.04
CA LEU A 46 -4.73 -11.49 4.70
C LEU A 46 -5.67 -11.47 5.91
N GLN A 47 -5.15 -11.83 7.08
CA GLN A 47 -5.93 -11.74 8.31
C GLN A 47 -6.30 -10.27 8.60
N ALA A 48 -5.38 -9.36 8.39
CA ALA A 48 -5.64 -7.94 8.62
C ALA A 48 -6.77 -7.41 7.72
N ILE A 49 -6.78 -7.77 6.44
CA ILE A 49 -7.81 -7.28 5.51
C ILE A 49 -9.17 -7.93 5.74
N GLU A 50 -9.22 -9.05 6.46
CA GLU A 50 -10.49 -9.64 6.92
C GLU A 50 -11.04 -8.90 8.13
N GLU A 51 -10.18 -8.33 8.95
CA GLU A 51 -10.56 -7.66 10.21
C GLU A 51 -10.88 -6.18 10.05
N GLU A 52 -10.21 -5.50 9.11
CA GLU A 52 -10.32 -4.05 8.94
C GLU A 52 -10.35 -3.65 7.48
N GLN A 53 -10.94 -2.50 7.20
CA GLN A 53 -10.86 -1.84 5.89
C GLN A 53 -9.62 -0.94 5.87
N PHE A 54 -8.88 -0.98 4.77
CA PHE A 54 -7.71 -0.11 4.57
C PHE A 54 -7.90 0.78 3.36
N ASP A 55 -7.35 1.98 3.43
CA ASP A 55 -7.31 2.91 2.30
C ASP A 55 -6.07 2.69 1.45
N ILE A 56 -5.00 2.21 2.09
CA ILE A 56 -3.70 1.94 1.45
C ILE A 56 -3.22 0.57 1.92
N ILE A 57 -2.80 -0.25 0.97
CA ILE A 57 -2.20 -1.56 1.24
C ILE A 57 -0.86 -1.62 0.54
N ILE A 58 0.22 -1.75 1.32
CA ILE A 58 1.59 -1.78 0.82
C ILE A 58 2.15 -3.15 1.08
N SER A 59 2.75 -3.79 0.08
CA SER A 59 3.39 -5.09 0.26
C SER A 59 4.74 -5.16 -0.42
N ASP A 60 5.72 -5.73 0.30
CA ASP A 60 6.95 -6.17 -0.34
C ASP A 60 6.64 -7.32 -1.28
N PHE A 61 7.35 -7.39 -2.40
CA PHE A 61 7.20 -8.49 -3.35
C PHE A 61 7.75 -9.80 -2.76
N LYS A 62 8.97 -9.75 -2.22
CA LYS A 62 9.62 -10.95 -1.65
C LYS A 62 9.22 -11.14 -0.19
N LEU A 63 8.30 -12.06 0.03
CA LEU A 63 7.86 -12.46 1.36
C LEU A 63 8.06 -13.97 1.51
N PRO A 64 8.30 -14.47 2.73
CA PRO A 64 8.31 -15.92 2.96
C PRO A 64 6.90 -16.48 2.73
N GLY A 65 6.82 -17.65 2.11
CA GLY A 65 5.54 -18.26 1.75
C GLY A 65 4.90 -17.58 0.55
N MET A 66 3.69 -17.07 0.70
CA MET A 66 3.00 -16.33 -0.35
C MET A 66 3.73 -15.02 -0.66
N ASN A 67 4.04 -14.74 -1.93
CA ASN A 67 4.70 -13.50 -2.28
C ASN A 67 3.73 -12.30 -2.26
N GLY A 68 4.31 -11.09 -2.28
CA GLY A 68 3.51 -9.88 -2.18
C GLY A 68 2.56 -9.64 -3.34
N LEU A 69 2.90 -10.12 -4.53
CA LEU A 69 2.04 -9.95 -5.70
C LEU A 69 0.78 -10.80 -5.58
N ASP A 70 0.92 -12.05 -5.13
CA ASP A 70 -0.22 -12.93 -4.88
C ASP A 70 -1.09 -12.38 -3.74
N PHE A 71 -0.45 -11.83 -2.70
CA PHE A 71 -1.17 -11.16 -1.62
C PHE A 71 -1.99 -9.98 -2.14
N LEU A 72 -1.38 -9.10 -2.92
CA LEU A 72 -2.07 -7.91 -3.46
C LEU A 72 -3.20 -8.30 -4.41
N LYS A 73 -3.03 -9.39 -5.16
CA LYS A 73 -4.11 -9.91 -6.01
C LYS A 73 -5.36 -10.23 -5.20
N LEU A 74 -5.18 -10.89 -4.05
CA LEU A 74 -6.30 -11.19 -3.15
C LEU A 74 -6.84 -9.92 -2.49
N ALA A 75 -5.96 -8.98 -2.14
CA ALA A 75 -6.35 -7.73 -1.53
C ALA A 75 -7.21 -6.87 -2.48
N THR A 76 -6.90 -6.84 -3.77
CA THR A 76 -7.70 -6.09 -4.75
C THR A 76 -9.12 -6.63 -4.88
N VAL A 77 -9.30 -7.93 -4.71
CA VAL A 77 -10.62 -8.56 -4.73
C VAL A 77 -11.39 -8.26 -3.44
N THR A 78 -10.70 -8.35 -2.30
CA THR A 78 -11.34 -8.18 -0.98
C THR A 78 -11.64 -6.71 -0.67
N GLN A 79 -10.73 -5.82 -1.02
CA GLN A 79 -10.84 -4.38 -0.76
C GLN A 79 -10.55 -3.59 -2.03
N PRO A 80 -11.47 -3.58 -3.00
CA PRO A 80 -11.22 -2.97 -4.32
C PRO A 80 -11.03 -1.45 -4.28
N GLN A 81 -11.39 -0.79 -3.17
CA GLN A 81 -11.23 0.65 -3.04
C GLN A 81 -9.87 1.07 -2.51
N ALA A 82 -9.08 0.13 -2.00
CA ALA A 82 -7.77 0.45 -1.45
C ALA A 82 -6.75 0.73 -2.56
N VAL A 83 -5.88 1.70 -2.31
CA VAL A 83 -4.69 1.94 -3.14
C VAL A 83 -3.68 0.84 -2.83
N ASN A 84 -3.16 0.17 -3.84
CA ASN A 84 -2.20 -0.93 -3.68
C ASN A 84 -0.82 -0.50 -4.16
N ILE A 85 0.18 -0.66 -3.30
CA ILE A 85 1.57 -0.29 -3.58
C ILE A 85 2.44 -1.53 -3.45
N LEU A 86 3.25 -1.80 -4.48
CA LEU A 86 4.21 -2.89 -4.44
C LEU A 86 5.61 -2.36 -4.20
N ILE A 87 6.29 -2.90 -3.19
CA ILE A 87 7.70 -2.62 -2.92
C ILE A 87 8.53 -3.71 -3.60
N THR A 88 9.54 -3.31 -4.36
CA THR A 88 10.39 -4.26 -5.07
C THR A 88 11.88 -3.90 -4.91
N ALA A 89 12.74 -4.91 -4.81
CA ALA A 89 14.19 -4.69 -4.69
C ALA A 89 14.85 -4.40 -6.03
N TYR A 90 14.24 -4.84 -7.11
CA TYR A 90 14.79 -4.62 -8.46
C TYR A 90 13.67 -4.71 -9.49
N ARG A 91 13.93 -4.19 -10.68
CA ARG A 91 12.97 -4.23 -11.78
C ARG A 91 12.89 -5.61 -12.40
N ASP A 92 11.70 -6.14 -12.45
CA ASP A 92 11.38 -7.39 -13.11
C ASP A 92 10.16 -7.09 -13.99
N GLU A 93 10.34 -7.15 -15.32
CA GLU A 93 9.29 -6.82 -16.27
C GLU A 93 8.06 -7.70 -16.10
N TYR A 94 8.26 -8.98 -15.81
CA TYR A 94 7.16 -9.91 -15.57
C TYR A 94 6.37 -9.50 -14.33
N CYS A 95 7.07 -9.17 -13.26
CA CYS A 95 6.43 -8.71 -12.01
C CYS A 95 5.63 -7.44 -12.25
N PHE A 96 6.18 -6.46 -12.97
CA PHE A 96 5.49 -5.22 -13.29
C PHE A 96 4.25 -5.46 -14.14
N SER A 97 4.35 -6.29 -15.19
CA SER A 97 3.21 -6.60 -16.06
C SER A 97 2.08 -7.25 -15.30
N GLU A 98 2.39 -8.24 -14.46
CA GLU A 98 1.38 -8.91 -13.63
C GLU A 98 0.77 -7.97 -12.60
N ALA A 99 1.58 -7.12 -11.98
CA ALA A 99 1.10 -6.16 -10.99
C ALA A 99 0.12 -5.17 -11.61
N ILE A 100 0.43 -4.64 -12.78
CA ILE A 100 -0.47 -3.75 -13.51
C ILE A 100 -1.78 -4.47 -13.85
N ARG A 101 -1.68 -5.70 -14.32
CA ARG A 101 -2.85 -6.51 -14.71
C ARG A 101 -3.80 -6.74 -13.54
N ILE A 102 -3.29 -6.94 -12.32
CA ILE A 102 -4.11 -7.20 -11.14
C ILE A 102 -4.60 -5.92 -10.43
N GLY A 103 -4.17 -4.75 -10.90
CA GLY A 103 -4.65 -3.47 -10.37
C GLY A 103 -3.76 -2.82 -9.33
N VAL A 104 -2.46 -3.17 -9.28
CA VAL A 104 -1.50 -2.46 -8.41
C VAL A 104 -1.38 -1.02 -8.90
N THR A 105 -1.56 -0.08 -7.98
CA THR A 105 -1.64 1.34 -8.29
C THR A 105 -0.26 1.95 -8.54
N GLU A 106 0.71 1.64 -7.68
CA GLU A 106 2.04 2.23 -7.74
C GLU A 106 3.11 1.23 -7.32
N PHE A 107 4.35 1.56 -7.67
CA PHE A 107 5.53 0.78 -7.32
C PHE A 107 6.54 1.67 -6.62
N ILE A 108 7.28 1.11 -5.67
CA ILE A 108 8.43 1.80 -5.09
C ILE A 108 9.59 0.81 -4.98
N GLU A 109 10.79 1.26 -5.37
CA GLU A 109 11.98 0.42 -5.40
C GLU A 109 12.83 0.60 -4.15
N LYS A 110 13.32 -0.51 -3.60
CA LYS A 110 14.28 -0.47 -2.48
C LYS A 110 15.68 -0.11 -2.99
N PRO A 111 16.47 0.68 -2.25
CA PRO A 111 16.11 1.32 -0.99
C PRO A 111 15.29 2.58 -1.21
N PHE A 112 14.37 2.88 -0.31
CA PHE A 112 13.58 4.10 -0.35
C PHE A 112 13.61 4.80 1.00
N SER A 113 13.37 6.11 0.99
CA SER A 113 13.23 6.87 2.23
C SER A 113 11.76 6.88 2.67
N VAL A 114 11.54 7.04 3.97
CA VAL A 114 10.19 7.21 4.51
C VAL A 114 9.52 8.41 3.83
N LYS A 115 10.27 9.49 3.64
CA LYS A 115 9.77 10.71 2.99
C LYS A 115 9.26 10.43 1.57
N ALA A 116 10.03 9.66 0.78
CA ALA A 116 9.65 9.31 -0.58
C ALA A 116 8.39 8.45 -0.61
N LEU A 117 8.30 7.46 0.28
CA LEU A 117 7.13 6.60 0.37
C LEU A 117 5.89 7.40 0.75
N VAL A 118 5.98 8.22 1.80
CA VAL A 118 4.84 9.01 2.27
C VAL A 118 4.34 9.98 1.20
N ALA A 119 5.26 10.60 0.45
CA ALA A 119 4.90 11.47 -0.67
C ALA A 119 4.13 10.70 -1.75
N LEU A 120 4.57 9.49 -2.07
CA LEU A 120 3.91 8.63 -3.05
C LEU A 120 2.50 8.24 -2.57
N LEU A 121 2.36 7.86 -1.31
CA LEU A 121 1.07 7.47 -0.73
C LEU A 121 0.08 8.63 -0.78
N ALA A 122 0.51 9.82 -0.38
CA ALA A 122 -0.34 11.01 -0.39
C ALA A 122 -0.82 11.34 -1.81
N LEU A 123 0.08 11.26 -2.78
CA LEU A 123 -0.25 11.51 -4.19
C LEU A 123 -1.25 10.47 -4.72
N SER A 124 -1.05 9.20 -4.39
CA SER A 124 -1.92 8.12 -4.83
C SER A 124 -3.33 8.26 -4.26
N LEU A 125 -3.45 8.67 -2.99
CA LEU A 125 -4.76 8.94 -2.37
C LEU A 125 -5.48 10.09 -3.05
N LYS A 126 -4.77 11.18 -3.37
CA LYS A 126 -5.36 12.33 -4.06
C LYS A 126 -5.90 11.94 -5.44
N ARG A 127 -5.13 11.15 -6.18
CA ARG A 127 -5.55 10.66 -7.51
C ARG A 127 -6.81 9.82 -7.42
N GLN A 128 -6.87 8.92 -6.45
CA GLN A 128 -8.03 8.05 -6.25
C GLN A 128 -9.27 8.84 -5.87
N THR A 129 -9.15 9.80 -4.98
CA THR A 129 -10.25 10.67 -4.57
C THR A 129 -10.79 11.45 -5.77
N LYS A 130 -9.90 11.99 -6.60
CA LYS A 130 -10.27 12.72 -7.82
C LYS A 130 -10.99 11.82 -8.82
N GLN A 131 -10.50 10.60 -9.03
CA GLN A 131 -11.13 9.64 -9.94
C GLN A 131 -12.52 9.24 -9.46
N ARG A 132 -12.71 9.04 -8.16
CA ARG A 132 -14.02 8.74 -7.58
C ARG A 132 -15.00 9.88 -7.77
N ALA A 133 -14.55 11.12 -7.59
CA ALA A 133 -15.38 12.30 -7.80
C ALA A 133 -15.83 12.42 -9.26
N ILE A 134 -14.92 12.17 -10.21
CA ILE A 134 -15.24 12.18 -11.64
C ILE A 134 -16.24 11.07 -11.98
N ALA A 135 -16.01 9.86 -11.48
CA ALA A 135 -16.91 8.73 -11.71
C ALA A 135 -18.31 8.99 -11.16
N ALA A 136 -18.41 9.59 -9.96
CA ALA A 136 -19.69 9.96 -9.38
C ALA A 136 -20.44 10.98 -10.22
N LYS A 137 -19.73 11.95 -10.81
CA LYS A 137 -20.34 12.96 -11.69
C LYS A 137 -20.81 12.39 -13.02
N THR A 138 -20.17 11.34 -13.52
CA THR A 138 -20.51 10.73 -14.81
C THR A 138 -21.65 9.73 -14.72
N ARG A 139 -22.11 9.38 -13.54
CA ARG A 139 -23.19 8.42 -13.34
C ARG A 139 -24.60 9.00 -13.45
N ILE A 140 -24.70 10.26 -13.74
CA ILE A 140 -26.00 10.93 -13.87
C ILE A 140 -26.63 10.67 -15.22
#